data_fa40ae00460db82b8f4a7c53e6842f69
#
_entry.id   fa40ae00460db82b8f4a7c53e6842f69
#
_cell.length_a   1.000
_cell.length_b   1.000
_cell.length_c   1.000
_cell.angle_alpha   90.00
_cell.angle_beta   90.00
_cell.angle_gamma   90.00
#
_symmetry.space_group_name_H-M   'P 1'
#
loop_
_entity.id
_entity.type
_entity.pdbx_description
1 polymer ?
#
loop_
_entity_poly.entity_id
_entity_poly.type
_entity_poly.pdbx_seq_one_letter_code
_entity_poly.pdbx_strand_id
1 'polypeptide(L)'
;MSKKNIIFIVNLGEKSRVGRNNPYSYSINSWKNWAEPKGYEVFVLTDRVYEEEYMNANWHKTYALTLLENNDIDYNQVLIVDADTIVHPDCPDFFEESDGKFCAIMNNGCYEWVNRSIKVYGDKLFNDVELKNWQYFNSGFIIVNKKHLEFFEKVHKFYDESGDIFRSIQQEFKVGNDQTPLNYLTKLYDVDVKLLPNCYNLQEMHRKNLLHFPNHSWFSDELHFLDSGWVYHFNGIPNHPERNVGYWMERTYKHLYGDLND
;
A
#
# COMPACT_ATOMS: atom_id res chain seq x y z
N MET A 1 10.16 -16.08 -23.47
CA MET A 1 10.70 -14.96 -22.69
C MET A 1 10.49 -15.29 -21.23
N SER A 2 11.43 -14.95 -20.33
CA SER A 2 11.18 -15.09 -18.89
C SER A 2 10.09 -14.10 -18.49
N LYS A 3 9.14 -14.56 -17.65
CA LYS A 3 8.09 -13.69 -17.12
C LYS A 3 8.72 -12.61 -16.23
N LYS A 4 8.29 -11.37 -16.40
CA LYS A 4 8.80 -10.24 -15.62
C LYS A 4 8.07 -10.08 -14.30
N ASN A 5 8.72 -9.45 -13.33
CA ASN A 5 8.02 -8.93 -12.17
C ASN A 5 7.38 -7.58 -12.50
N ILE A 6 6.22 -7.29 -11.90
CA ILE A 6 5.46 -6.06 -12.13
C ILE A 6 5.27 -5.32 -10.82
N ILE A 7 5.43 -4.00 -10.85
CA ILE A 7 5.01 -3.10 -9.79
C ILE A 7 3.67 -2.49 -10.21
N PHE A 8 2.61 -2.74 -9.43
CA PHE A 8 1.27 -2.25 -9.70
C PHE A 8 0.90 -1.13 -8.74
N ILE A 9 0.60 0.06 -9.27
CA ILE A 9 0.28 1.26 -8.51
C ILE A 9 -1.10 1.77 -8.90
N VAL A 10 -1.94 2.11 -7.93
CA VAL A 10 -3.24 2.74 -8.17
C VAL A 10 -3.11 4.25 -7.99
N ASN A 11 -3.27 5.01 -9.07
CA ASN A 11 -3.23 6.48 -9.08
C ASN A 11 -4.47 7.04 -9.80
N LEU A 12 -5.63 6.87 -9.19
CA LEU A 12 -6.91 7.34 -9.71
C LEU A 12 -6.99 8.86 -9.49
N GLY A 13 -6.69 9.68 -10.45
CA GLY A 13 -6.71 11.15 -10.38
C GLY A 13 -7.91 11.74 -9.65
N GLU A 14 -7.94 11.65 -8.33
CA GLU A 14 -9.07 12.09 -7.51
C GLU A 14 -9.30 13.60 -7.64
N LYS A 15 -10.46 13.97 -8.17
CA LYS A 15 -10.93 15.36 -8.25
C LYS A 15 -10.97 16.05 -6.88
N SER A 16 -11.07 15.29 -5.78
CA SER A 16 -11.09 15.79 -4.41
C SER A 16 -9.74 16.35 -3.93
N ARG A 17 -8.65 16.06 -4.66
CA ARG A 17 -7.30 16.59 -4.38
C ARG A 17 -6.89 17.75 -5.30
N VAL A 18 -7.86 18.43 -5.88
CA VAL A 18 -7.66 19.64 -6.69
C VAL A 18 -6.88 20.69 -5.89
N GLY A 19 -5.70 21.09 -6.39
CA GLY A 19 -4.81 22.08 -5.76
C GLY A 19 -3.53 21.51 -5.16
N ARG A 20 -3.34 20.21 -5.12
CA ARG A 20 -2.03 19.57 -4.86
C ARG A 20 -1.40 19.23 -6.21
N ASN A 21 -0.18 19.71 -6.47
CA ASN A 21 0.67 19.06 -7.46
C ASN A 21 0.60 17.57 -7.17
N ASN A 22 0.28 16.74 -8.15
CA ASN A 22 0.08 15.31 -7.92
C ASN A 22 1.37 14.68 -7.33
N PRO A 23 1.45 14.49 -5.99
CA PRO A 23 2.70 14.04 -5.37
C PRO A 23 3.04 12.61 -5.75
N TYR A 24 2.08 11.87 -6.30
CA TYR A 24 2.25 10.48 -6.70
C TYR A 24 3.13 10.30 -7.95
N SER A 25 3.42 11.39 -8.68
CA SER A 25 4.44 11.38 -9.73
C SER A 25 5.82 11.00 -9.17
N TYR A 26 6.16 11.46 -7.97
CA TYR A 26 7.40 11.09 -7.29
C TYR A 26 7.46 9.60 -6.96
N SER A 27 6.35 9.02 -6.50
CA SER A 27 6.22 7.58 -6.29
C SER A 27 6.47 6.80 -7.59
N ILE A 28 5.67 7.11 -8.61
CA ILE A 28 5.71 6.42 -9.89
C ILE A 28 7.12 6.47 -10.49
N ASN A 29 7.79 7.62 -10.42
CA ASN A 29 9.14 7.76 -10.96
C ASN A 29 10.18 7.01 -10.10
N SER A 30 10.07 7.02 -8.77
CA SER A 30 10.97 6.23 -7.93
C SER A 30 10.89 4.73 -8.25
N TRP A 31 9.67 4.21 -8.38
CA TRP A 31 9.43 2.82 -8.75
C TRP A 31 9.91 2.49 -10.17
N LYS A 32 9.74 3.39 -11.14
CA LYS A 32 10.29 3.20 -12.49
C LYS A 32 11.82 3.14 -12.46
N ASN A 33 12.47 4.09 -11.78
CA ASN A 33 13.93 4.14 -11.66
C ASN A 33 14.50 2.89 -10.97
N TRP A 34 13.82 2.35 -9.97
CA TRP A 34 14.22 1.12 -9.29
C TRP A 34 13.98 -0.15 -10.14
N ALA A 35 12.90 -0.19 -10.90
CA ALA A 35 12.46 -1.34 -11.69
C ALA A 35 13.25 -1.51 -12.99
N GLU A 36 13.56 -0.40 -13.67
CA GLU A 36 14.18 -0.42 -15.01
C GLU A 36 15.50 -1.19 -15.08
N PRO A 37 16.49 -0.98 -14.19
CA PRO A 37 17.75 -1.73 -14.21
C PRO A 37 17.57 -3.24 -14.00
N LYS A 38 16.45 -3.65 -13.38
CA LYS A 38 16.09 -5.05 -13.10
C LYS A 38 15.26 -5.69 -14.23
N GLY A 39 14.88 -4.90 -15.23
CA GLY A 39 14.01 -5.34 -16.32
C GLY A 39 12.56 -5.61 -15.87
N TYR A 40 12.11 -5.01 -14.77
CA TYR A 40 10.75 -5.07 -14.27
C TYR A 40 9.88 -3.99 -14.90
N GLU A 41 8.57 -4.15 -14.83
CA GLU A 41 7.61 -3.20 -15.40
C GLU A 41 6.80 -2.52 -14.30
N VAL A 42 6.45 -1.25 -14.53
CA VAL A 42 5.56 -0.49 -13.64
C VAL A 42 4.24 -0.27 -14.36
N PHE A 43 3.17 -0.84 -13.83
CA PHE A 43 1.80 -0.64 -14.29
C PHE A 43 1.10 0.34 -13.36
N VAL A 44 0.55 1.42 -13.93
CA VAL A 44 -0.18 2.45 -13.18
C VAL A 44 -1.63 2.44 -13.60
N LEU A 45 -2.52 2.08 -12.69
CA LEU A 45 -3.97 2.17 -12.90
C LEU A 45 -4.42 3.61 -12.69
N THR A 46 -4.85 4.29 -13.77
CA THR A 46 -5.30 5.69 -13.76
C THR A 46 -6.81 5.85 -13.80
N ASP A 47 -7.50 4.82 -14.27
CA ASP A 47 -8.96 4.83 -14.41
C ASP A 47 -9.61 3.90 -13.38
N ARG A 48 -10.78 4.29 -12.91
CA ARG A 48 -11.54 3.47 -11.96
C ARG A 48 -12.07 2.20 -12.63
N VAL A 49 -11.99 1.07 -11.94
CA VAL A 49 -12.67 -0.18 -12.34
C VAL A 49 -14.17 -0.06 -12.06
N TYR A 50 -14.53 0.61 -10.97
CA TYR A 50 -15.90 0.90 -10.54
C TYR A 50 -16.03 2.34 -10.10
N GLU A 51 -17.24 2.90 -10.22
CA GLU A 51 -17.55 4.25 -9.76
C GLU A 51 -17.32 4.41 -8.24
N GLU A 52 -17.09 5.65 -7.81
CA GLU A 52 -16.74 5.96 -6.42
C GLU A 52 -17.85 5.61 -5.42
N GLU A 53 -19.10 5.75 -5.85
CA GLU A 53 -20.28 5.41 -5.06
C GLU A 53 -20.36 3.91 -4.76
N TYR A 54 -19.83 3.08 -5.65
CA TYR A 54 -19.76 1.64 -5.47
C TYR A 54 -18.50 1.22 -4.71
N MET A 55 -17.34 1.72 -5.12
CA MET A 55 -16.05 1.25 -4.61
C MET A 55 -15.07 2.39 -4.30
N ASN A 56 -14.61 2.45 -3.06
CA ASN A 56 -13.54 3.37 -2.67
C ASN A 56 -12.23 3.08 -3.43
N ALA A 57 -11.44 4.14 -3.68
CA ALA A 57 -10.19 4.06 -4.43
C ALA A 57 -9.24 2.96 -3.93
N ASN A 58 -9.14 2.77 -2.61
CA ASN A 58 -8.21 1.82 -2.00
C ASN A 58 -8.48 0.35 -2.38
N TRP A 59 -9.72 0.00 -2.73
CA TRP A 59 -10.08 -1.36 -3.12
C TRP A 59 -9.64 -1.72 -4.53
N HIS A 60 -9.39 -0.72 -5.41
CA HIS A 60 -9.00 -0.97 -6.81
C HIS A 60 -7.68 -1.72 -6.93
N LYS A 61 -6.80 -1.65 -5.92
CA LYS A 61 -5.55 -2.42 -5.88
C LYS A 61 -5.79 -3.95 -5.89
N THR A 62 -6.91 -4.41 -5.37
CA THR A 62 -7.25 -5.84 -5.35
C THR A 62 -7.52 -6.41 -6.74
N TYR A 63 -7.79 -5.56 -7.74
CA TYR A 63 -7.99 -5.94 -9.13
C TYR A 63 -6.69 -6.08 -9.93
N ALA A 64 -5.52 -5.90 -9.31
CA ALA A 64 -4.23 -5.92 -10.00
C ALA A 64 -4.05 -7.17 -10.88
N LEU A 65 -4.21 -8.37 -10.32
CA LEU A 65 -4.03 -9.62 -11.08
C LEU A 65 -5.09 -9.78 -12.16
N THR A 66 -6.36 -9.50 -11.86
CA THR A 66 -7.47 -9.59 -12.84
C THR A 66 -7.26 -8.65 -14.01
N LEU A 67 -6.79 -7.42 -13.77
CA LEU A 67 -6.50 -6.47 -14.82
C LEU A 67 -5.33 -6.90 -15.71
N LEU A 68 -4.27 -7.45 -15.12
CA LEU A 68 -3.13 -7.96 -15.87
C LEU A 68 -3.54 -9.15 -16.75
N GLU A 69 -4.29 -10.13 -16.20
CA GLU A 69 -4.79 -11.27 -16.98
C GLU A 69 -5.74 -10.83 -18.11
N ASN A 70 -6.67 -9.91 -17.85
CA ASN A 70 -7.63 -9.43 -18.85
C ASN A 70 -6.96 -8.63 -19.99
N ASN A 71 -5.74 -8.15 -19.79
CA ASN A 71 -4.96 -7.45 -20.80
C ASN A 71 -3.83 -8.32 -21.39
N ASP A 72 -3.85 -9.63 -21.16
CA ASP A 72 -2.84 -10.59 -21.67
C ASP A 72 -1.41 -10.21 -21.25
N ILE A 73 -1.24 -9.56 -20.09
CA ILE A 73 0.06 -9.18 -19.55
C ILE A 73 0.61 -10.33 -18.71
N ASP A 74 1.69 -10.94 -19.19
CA ASP A 74 2.34 -12.07 -18.51
C ASP A 74 3.29 -11.57 -17.42
N TYR A 75 3.22 -12.18 -16.24
CA TYR A 75 4.04 -11.80 -15.07
C TYR A 75 4.51 -13.02 -14.28
N ASN A 76 5.61 -12.87 -13.55
CA ASN A 76 6.08 -13.83 -12.56
C ASN A 76 5.47 -13.52 -11.19
N GLN A 77 5.75 -12.31 -10.68
CA GLN A 77 5.19 -11.79 -9.44
C GLN A 77 4.73 -10.35 -9.64
N VAL A 78 3.80 -9.91 -8.81
CA VAL A 78 3.29 -8.54 -8.80
C VAL A 78 3.45 -7.96 -7.40
N LEU A 79 4.17 -6.84 -7.28
CA LEU A 79 4.08 -5.97 -6.11
C LEU A 79 2.89 -5.02 -6.29
N ILE A 80 1.93 -5.11 -5.43
CA ILE A 80 0.85 -4.12 -5.29
C ILE A 80 1.30 -3.12 -4.24
N VAL A 81 1.51 -1.86 -4.62
CA VAL A 81 2.04 -0.82 -3.72
C VAL A 81 1.21 0.46 -3.80
N ASP A 82 1.03 1.11 -2.65
CA ASP A 82 0.28 2.37 -2.57
C ASP A 82 1.05 3.53 -3.22
N ALA A 83 0.32 4.47 -3.83
CA ALA A 83 0.88 5.58 -4.57
C ALA A 83 1.58 6.64 -3.68
N ASP A 84 1.44 6.58 -2.37
CA ASP A 84 2.13 7.44 -1.41
C ASP A 84 3.42 6.81 -0.85
N THR A 85 4.13 6.04 -1.69
CA THR A 85 5.41 5.40 -1.35
C THR A 85 6.56 5.95 -2.19
N ILE A 86 7.78 5.96 -1.65
CA ILE A 86 9.03 6.19 -2.39
C ILE A 86 9.95 5.00 -2.10
N VAL A 87 10.51 4.39 -3.12
CA VAL A 87 11.52 3.33 -2.97
C VAL A 87 12.93 3.93 -3.01
N HIS A 88 13.85 3.41 -2.20
CA HIS A 88 15.26 3.78 -2.26
C HIS A 88 15.92 3.17 -3.51
N PRO A 89 16.80 3.87 -4.25
CA PRO A 89 17.44 3.32 -5.46
C PRO A 89 18.22 2.02 -5.18
N ASP A 90 18.85 1.90 -4.03
CA ASP A 90 19.62 0.72 -3.63
C ASP A 90 18.78 -0.35 -2.90
N CYS A 91 17.45 -0.24 -2.93
CA CYS A 91 16.57 -1.23 -2.30
C CYS A 91 16.87 -2.63 -2.87
N PRO A 92 17.17 -3.62 -2.00
CA PRO A 92 17.36 -5.01 -2.43
C PRO A 92 16.12 -5.57 -3.15
N ASP A 93 16.32 -6.62 -3.90
CA ASP A 93 15.23 -7.29 -4.62
C ASP A 93 14.39 -8.15 -3.67
N PHE A 94 13.31 -7.58 -3.19
CA PHE A 94 12.37 -8.24 -2.30
C PHE A 94 11.54 -9.36 -2.98
N PHE A 95 11.51 -9.42 -4.31
CA PHE A 95 10.85 -10.53 -5.02
C PHE A 95 11.58 -11.86 -4.83
N GLU A 96 12.90 -11.82 -4.65
CA GLU A 96 13.69 -13.01 -4.35
C GLU A 96 13.34 -13.62 -2.98
N GLU A 97 12.88 -12.79 -2.03
CA GLU A 97 12.53 -13.22 -0.69
C GLU A 97 11.10 -13.80 -0.58
N SER A 98 10.30 -13.71 -1.63
CA SER A 98 8.87 -14.04 -1.56
C SER A 98 8.58 -15.55 -1.42
N ASP A 99 9.47 -16.41 -1.89
CA ASP A 99 9.27 -17.89 -1.97
C ASP A 99 7.97 -18.26 -2.72
N GLY A 100 7.47 -17.38 -3.59
CA GLY A 100 6.20 -17.55 -4.31
C GLY A 100 4.96 -17.53 -3.42
N LYS A 101 5.06 -16.99 -2.19
CA LYS A 101 3.98 -16.80 -1.23
C LYS A 101 3.29 -15.46 -1.42
N PHE A 102 2.13 -15.30 -0.77
CA PHE A 102 1.56 -14.00 -0.51
C PHE A 102 2.43 -13.30 0.53
N CYS A 103 3.13 -12.22 0.16
CA CYS A 103 3.99 -11.49 1.09
C CYS A 103 3.40 -10.13 1.42
N ALA A 104 3.57 -9.72 2.66
CA ALA A 104 3.18 -8.39 3.14
C ALA A 104 4.10 -7.94 4.26
N ILE A 105 3.89 -6.73 4.77
CA ILE A 105 4.66 -6.19 5.88
C ILE A 105 3.74 -5.96 7.07
N MET A 106 4.13 -6.42 8.27
CA MET A 106 3.34 -6.21 9.48
C MET A 106 3.03 -4.72 9.70
N ASN A 107 1.78 -4.39 9.97
CA ASN A 107 1.44 -3.02 10.39
C ASN A 107 1.87 -2.81 11.85
N ASN A 108 2.99 -2.15 12.04
CA ASN A 108 3.58 -1.83 13.34
C ASN A 108 3.40 -0.34 13.72
N GLY A 109 2.37 0.31 13.20
CA GLY A 109 2.08 1.72 13.43
C GLY A 109 1.17 1.98 14.65
N CYS A 110 -0.02 2.48 14.42
CA CYS A 110 -0.98 2.80 15.47
C CYS A 110 -1.68 1.55 16.03
N TYR A 111 -1.14 0.96 17.07
CA TYR A 111 -1.69 -0.28 17.68
C TYR A 111 -3.13 -0.12 18.19
N GLU A 112 -3.51 1.05 18.71
CA GLU A 112 -4.91 1.30 19.11
C GLU A 112 -5.87 1.16 17.94
N TRP A 113 -5.54 1.80 16.81
CA TRP A 113 -6.35 1.75 15.61
C TRP A 113 -6.41 0.33 15.02
N VAL A 114 -5.29 -0.40 15.02
CA VAL A 114 -5.24 -1.80 14.58
C VAL A 114 -6.13 -2.68 15.45
N ASN A 115 -6.00 -2.61 16.78
CA ASN A 115 -6.79 -3.41 17.70
C ASN A 115 -8.29 -3.10 17.60
N ARG A 116 -8.65 -1.82 17.50
CA ARG A 116 -10.03 -1.38 17.28
C ARG A 116 -10.58 -1.88 15.94
N SER A 117 -9.78 -1.80 14.87
CA SER A 117 -10.16 -2.30 13.56
C SER A 117 -10.39 -3.81 13.57
N ILE A 118 -9.47 -4.58 14.15
CA ILE A 118 -9.63 -6.03 14.32
C ILE A 118 -10.92 -6.32 15.09
N LYS A 119 -11.12 -5.68 16.26
CA LYS A 119 -12.30 -5.94 17.09
C LYS A 119 -13.60 -5.64 16.35
N VAL A 120 -13.71 -4.46 15.73
CA VAL A 120 -14.96 -4.03 15.08
C VAL A 120 -15.31 -4.93 13.91
N TYR A 121 -14.36 -5.25 13.04
CA TYR A 121 -14.61 -6.14 11.89
C TYR A 121 -14.87 -7.58 12.35
N GLY A 122 -14.15 -8.06 13.36
CA GLY A 122 -14.43 -9.36 13.98
C GLY A 122 -15.86 -9.46 14.46
N ASP A 123 -16.31 -8.52 15.30
CA ASP A 123 -17.66 -8.51 15.88
C ASP A 123 -18.78 -8.33 14.83
N LYS A 124 -18.51 -7.67 13.70
CA LYS A 124 -19.55 -7.30 12.71
C LYS A 124 -19.64 -8.24 11.50
N LEU A 125 -18.50 -8.81 11.07
CA LEU A 125 -18.44 -9.55 9.81
C LEU A 125 -17.67 -10.88 9.86
N PHE A 126 -16.73 -11.01 10.80
CA PHE A 126 -15.82 -12.14 10.83
C PHE A 126 -15.81 -12.85 12.18
N ASN A 127 -16.99 -13.07 12.80
CA ASN A 127 -17.17 -13.59 14.15
C ASN A 127 -16.39 -14.89 14.43
N ASP A 128 -16.23 -15.75 13.44
CA ASP A 128 -15.56 -17.05 13.56
C ASP A 128 -14.09 -17.03 13.12
N VAL A 129 -13.54 -15.84 12.78
CA VAL A 129 -12.18 -15.72 12.29
C VAL A 129 -11.32 -14.99 13.31
N GLU A 130 -10.33 -15.69 13.86
CA GLU A 130 -9.37 -15.07 14.77
C GLU A 130 -8.24 -14.39 13.98
N LEU A 131 -8.03 -13.09 14.25
CA LEU A 131 -6.93 -12.31 13.71
C LEU A 131 -6.14 -11.68 14.86
N LYS A 132 -4.85 -12.01 14.96
CA LYS A 132 -3.96 -11.44 15.97
C LYS A 132 -3.26 -10.19 15.46
N ASN A 133 -3.00 -9.22 16.35
CA ASN A 133 -2.31 -7.98 16.01
C ASN A 133 -0.97 -8.21 15.26
N TRP A 134 -0.17 -9.17 15.69
CA TRP A 134 1.13 -9.48 15.03
C TRP A 134 1.02 -10.19 13.68
N GLN A 135 -0.17 -10.56 13.25
CA GLN A 135 -0.47 -11.12 11.93
C GLN A 135 -1.04 -10.05 10.99
N TYR A 136 -1.38 -8.89 11.53
CA TYR A 136 -2.04 -7.81 10.80
C TYR A 136 -1.01 -7.06 9.94
N PHE A 137 -1.18 -7.12 8.64
CA PHE A 137 -0.29 -6.48 7.68
C PHE A 137 -0.87 -5.18 7.11
N ASN A 138 0.02 -4.34 6.62
CA ASN A 138 -0.33 -3.14 5.86
C ASN A 138 -0.61 -3.51 4.40
N SER A 139 -1.77 -3.10 3.87
CA SER A 139 -2.20 -3.39 2.49
C SER A 139 -1.52 -2.54 1.41
N GLY A 140 -0.67 -1.61 1.81
CA GLY A 140 0.06 -0.73 0.89
C GLY A 140 1.38 -1.30 0.38
N PHE A 141 1.70 -2.57 0.69
CA PHE A 141 2.82 -3.32 0.12
C PHE A 141 2.50 -4.81 0.18
N ILE A 142 2.13 -5.39 -0.95
CA ILE A 142 1.75 -6.80 -1.04
C ILE A 142 2.40 -7.42 -2.29
N ILE A 143 3.15 -8.53 -2.11
CA ILE A 143 3.68 -9.30 -3.23
C ILE A 143 2.80 -10.52 -3.44
N VAL A 144 2.38 -10.74 -4.68
CA VAL A 144 1.50 -11.84 -5.10
C VAL A 144 1.95 -12.43 -6.45
N ASN A 145 1.33 -13.53 -6.86
CA ASN A 145 1.53 -14.15 -8.16
C ASN A 145 0.24 -14.84 -8.64
N LYS A 146 0.29 -15.53 -9.77
CA LYS A 146 -0.89 -16.22 -10.39
C LYS A 146 -1.65 -17.15 -9.44
N LYS A 147 -0.98 -17.78 -8.47
CA LYS A 147 -1.63 -18.67 -7.49
C LYS A 147 -2.66 -17.95 -6.61
N HIS A 148 -2.53 -16.63 -6.49
CA HIS A 148 -3.41 -15.80 -5.66
C HIS A 148 -4.59 -15.20 -6.44
N LEU A 149 -4.74 -15.47 -7.75
CA LEU A 149 -5.83 -14.94 -8.56
C LEU A 149 -7.20 -15.37 -7.98
N GLU A 150 -7.38 -16.67 -7.71
CA GLU A 150 -8.61 -17.20 -7.10
C GLU A 150 -8.92 -16.54 -5.74
N PHE A 151 -7.89 -16.22 -4.95
CA PHE A 151 -8.09 -15.49 -3.70
C PHE A 151 -8.68 -14.10 -3.96
N PHE A 152 -8.14 -13.33 -4.92
CA PHE A 152 -8.67 -12.01 -5.24
C PHE A 152 -10.08 -12.08 -5.85
N GLU A 153 -10.40 -13.09 -6.63
CA GLU A 153 -11.78 -13.33 -7.09
C GLU A 153 -12.75 -13.53 -5.92
N LYS A 154 -12.33 -14.28 -4.89
CA LYS A 154 -13.10 -14.41 -3.65
C LYS A 154 -13.22 -13.08 -2.89
N VAL A 155 -12.16 -12.28 -2.86
CA VAL A 155 -12.18 -10.92 -2.26
C VAL A 155 -13.20 -10.03 -2.98
N HIS A 156 -13.22 -10.05 -4.32
CA HIS A 156 -14.18 -9.27 -5.11
C HIS A 156 -15.60 -9.71 -4.84
N LYS A 157 -15.86 -11.02 -4.87
CA LYS A 157 -17.18 -11.56 -4.53
C LYS A 157 -17.62 -11.17 -3.13
N PHE A 158 -16.74 -11.23 -2.16
CA PHE A 158 -17.04 -10.81 -0.78
C PHE A 158 -17.34 -9.31 -0.70
N TYR A 159 -16.63 -8.49 -1.50
CA TYR A 159 -16.93 -7.05 -1.60
C TYR A 159 -18.31 -6.79 -2.21
N ASP A 160 -18.68 -7.51 -3.28
CA ASP A 160 -19.99 -7.39 -3.93
C ASP A 160 -21.13 -7.72 -2.94
N GLU A 161 -20.93 -8.69 -2.07
CA GLU A 161 -21.90 -9.12 -1.06
C GLU A 161 -21.93 -8.23 0.20
N SER A 162 -20.83 -7.57 0.54
CA SER A 162 -20.64 -6.91 1.85
C SER A 162 -20.19 -5.45 1.77
N GLY A 163 -20.03 -4.85 0.58
CA GLY A 163 -19.46 -3.51 0.39
C GLY A 163 -20.22 -2.41 1.14
N ASP A 164 -21.55 -2.49 1.24
CA ASP A 164 -22.35 -1.54 2.03
C ASP A 164 -22.04 -1.63 3.51
N ILE A 165 -21.84 -2.85 4.01
CA ILE A 165 -21.48 -3.09 5.41
C ILE A 165 -20.08 -2.54 5.69
N PHE A 166 -19.12 -2.75 4.79
CA PHE A 166 -17.78 -2.15 4.92
C PHE A 166 -17.83 -0.63 5.01
N ARG A 167 -18.60 0.02 4.13
CA ARG A 167 -18.78 1.49 4.14
C ARG A 167 -19.42 1.97 5.43
N SER A 168 -20.44 1.28 5.93
CA SER A 168 -21.11 1.59 7.19
C SER A 168 -20.14 1.47 8.38
N ILE A 169 -19.41 0.36 8.49
CA ILE A 169 -18.42 0.13 9.53
C ILE A 169 -17.36 1.24 9.53
N GLN A 170 -16.85 1.58 8.36
CA GLN A 170 -15.82 2.61 8.22
C GLN A 170 -16.34 3.99 8.63
N GLN A 171 -17.55 4.35 8.23
CA GLN A 171 -18.17 5.64 8.58
C GLN A 171 -18.44 5.76 10.08
N GLU A 172 -18.96 4.70 10.69
CA GLU A 172 -19.35 4.70 12.10
C GLU A 172 -18.13 4.65 13.03
N PHE A 173 -17.19 3.75 12.77
CA PHE A 173 -16.10 3.42 13.71
C PHE A 173 -14.75 4.03 13.34
N LYS A 174 -14.59 4.65 12.16
CA LYS A 174 -13.32 5.23 11.67
C LYS A 174 -12.16 4.23 11.70
N VAL A 175 -12.43 3.01 11.28
CA VAL A 175 -11.48 1.88 11.19
C VAL A 175 -10.98 1.67 9.77
N GLY A 176 -10.13 0.65 9.57
CA GLY A 176 -9.52 0.35 8.27
C GLY A 176 -10.53 0.16 7.15
N ASN A 177 -10.16 0.57 5.94
CA ASN A 177 -11.00 0.45 4.76
C ASN A 177 -10.82 -0.93 4.09
N ASP A 178 -9.84 -1.05 3.20
CA ASP A 178 -9.47 -2.28 2.50
C ASP A 178 -8.58 -3.19 3.37
N GLN A 179 -7.70 -2.60 4.14
CA GLN A 179 -6.66 -3.29 4.88
C GLN A 179 -7.21 -4.32 5.88
N THR A 180 -8.18 -3.95 6.70
CA THR A 180 -8.69 -4.85 7.75
C THR A 180 -9.49 -6.02 7.16
N PRO A 181 -10.45 -5.79 6.23
CA PRO A 181 -11.11 -6.89 5.55
C PRO A 181 -10.14 -7.82 4.83
N LEU A 182 -9.13 -7.27 4.13
CA LEU A 182 -8.15 -8.10 3.41
C LEU A 182 -7.37 -9.01 4.36
N ASN A 183 -6.97 -8.50 5.53
CA ASN A 183 -6.33 -9.31 6.58
C ASN A 183 -7.23 -10.45 7.07
N TYR A 184 -8.52 -10.20 7.27
CA TYR A 184 -9.50 -11.23 7.64
C TYR A 184 -9.72 -12.25 6.52
N LEU A 185 -9.83 -11.79 5.27
CA LEU A 185 -10.06 -12.66 4.12
C LEU A 185 -8.88 -13.59 3.86
N THR A 186 -7.62 -13.15 4.13
CA THR A 186 -6.48 -14.08 4.05
C THR A 186 -6.60 -15.21 5.05
N LYS A 187 -7.16 -14.97 6.24
CA LYS A 187 -7.42 -16.00 7.25
C LYS A 187 -8.61 -16.88 6.87
N LEU A 188 -9.72 -16.26 6.44
CA LEU A 188 -10.93 -16.97 6.05
C LEU A 188 -10.69 -17.97 4.91
N TYR A 189 -9.82 -17.60 3.96
CA TYR A 189 -9.49 -18.41 2.78
C TYR A 189 -8.15 -19.17 2.89
N ASP A 190 -7.57 -19.24 4.09
CA ASP A 190 -6.35 -20.01 4.41
C ASP A 190 -5.16 -19.66 3.50
N VAL A 191 -4.94 -18.37 3.25
CA VAL A 191 -3.80 -17.90 2.46
C VAL A 191 -2.54 -17.93 3.32
N ASP A 192 -1.49 -18.59 2.83
CA ASP A 192 -0.16 -18.62 3.48
C ASP A 192 0.55 -17.28 3.30
N VAL A 193 0.39 -16.39 4.28
CA VAL A 193 0.98 -15.06 4.30
C VAL A 193 2.36 -15.08 4.93
N LYS A 194 3.40 -14.70 4.17
CA LYS A 194 4.76 -14.47 4.65
C LYS A 194 4.93 -12.98 4.98
N LEU A 195 5.28 -12.67 6.23
CA LEU A 195 5.64 -11.32 6.62
C LEU A 195 7.13 -11.07 6.34
N LEU A 196 7.42 -10.09 5.50
CA LEU A 196 8.77 -9.63 5.20
C LEU A 196 9.24 -8.58 6.22
N PRO A 197 10.56 -8.28 6.28
CA PRO A 197 11.11 -7.25 7.16
C PRO A 197 10.47 -5.86 6.99
N ASN A 198 10.28 -5.16 8.10
CA ASN A 198 9.62 -3.85 8.13
C ASN A 198 10.35 -2.76 7.30
N CYS A 199 11.63 -2.94 7.01
CA CYS A 199 12.39 -2.02 6.17
C CYS A 199 11.86 -1.94 4.72
N TYR A 200 11.11 -2.93 4.24
CA TYR A 200 10.47 -2.89 2.91
C TYR A 200 9.14 -2.13 2.88
N ASN A 201 8.64 -1.65 4.02
CA ASN A 201 7.51 -0.74 4.07
C ASN A 201 7.54 0.07 5.37
N LEU A 202 8.35 1.12 5.40
CA LEU A 202 8.45 2.03 6.53
C LEU A 202 7.23 2.94 6.58
N GLN A 203 6.16 2.42 7.13
CA GLN A 203 4.83 3.03 7.22
C GLN A 203 4.61 3.78 8.54
N GLU A 204 3.57 4.61 8.60
CA GLU A 204 3.16 5.31 9.84
C GLU A 204 4.28 6.19 10.44
N MET A 205 5.12 6.77 9.57
CA MET A 205 6.34 7.46 9.97
C MET A 205 6.07 8.64 10.92
N HIS A 206 4.96 9.35 10.72
CA HIS A 206 4.56 10.42 11.64
C HIS A 206 4.29 9.89 13.05
N ARG A 207 3.57 8.79 13.18
CA ARG A 207 3.23 8.19 14.47
C ARG A 207 4.41 7.51 15.15
N LYS A 208 5.44 7.17 14.39
CA LYS A 208 6.73 6.65 14.89
C LYS A 208 7.74 7.74 15.23
N ASN A 209 7.36 9.01 15.12
CA ASN A 209 8.27 10.16 15.30
C ASN A 209 9.49 10.17 14.38
N LEU A 210 9.35 9.60 13.16
CA LEU A 210 10.40 9.61 12.14
C LEU A 210 10.35 10.85 11.25
N LEU A 211 9.22 11.57 11.25
CA LEU A 211 9.05 12.84 10.52
C LEU A 211 9.11 14.00 11.51
N HIS A 212 9.87 15.02 11.13
CA HIS A 212 10.01 16.21 11.95
C HIS A 212 8.86 17.20 11.68
N PHE A 213 8.19 17.63 12.75
CA PHE A 213 7.17 18.66 12.71
C PHE A 213 7.63 19.94 13.46
N PRO A 214 7.16 21.13 13.09
CA PRO A 214 7.71 22.42 13.55
C PRO A 214 7.78 22.63 15.06
N ASN A 215 7.06 21.85 15.84
CA ASN A 215 6.95 22.02 17.29
C ASN A 215 8.05 21.35 18.12
N HIS A 216 9.03 20.70 17.48
CA HIS A 216 10.14 20.06 18.16
C HIS A 216 11.39 20.95 18.14
N SER A 217 11.91 21.32 19.31
CA SER A 217 13.04 22.24 19.47
C SER A 217 14.40 21.72 19.03
N TRP A 218 14.53 20.39 18.87
CA TRP A 218 15.76 19.72 18.37
C TRP A 218 15.65 19.34 16.89
N PHE A 219 14.86 20.05 16.16
CA PHE A 219 14.54 19.77 14.78
C PHE A 219 15.78 19.91 13.86
N SER A 220 16.02 18.88 13.07
CA SER A 220 16.98 18.88 11.96
C SER A 220 16.24 18.80 10.63
N ASP A 221 16.79 19.47 9.60
CA ASP A 221 16.25 19.34 8.25
C ASP A 221 16.69 18.05 7.53
N GLU A 222 17.48 17.20 8.18
CA GLU A 222 17.91 15.93 7.64
C GLU A 222 16.79 14.89 7.59
N LEU A 223 16.83 14.00 6.59
CA LEU A 223 15.86 12.94 6.41
C LEU A 223 16.33 11.65 7.10
N HIS A 224 16.49 11.69 8.44
CA HIS A 224 17.04 10.57 9.22
C HIS A 224 16.28 9.24 9.05
N PHE A 225 15.01 9.28 8.64
CA PHE A 225 14.23 8.07 8.38
C PHE A 225 14.76 7.27 7.18
N LEU A 226 15.60 7.85 6.34
CA LEU A 226 16.17 7.15 5.18
C LEU A 226 17.05 5.96 5.61
N ASP A 227 17.68 6.04 6.78
CA ASP A 227 18.48 4.95 7.35
C ASP A 227 17.65 3.83 7.97
N SER A 228 16.31 3.99 8.02
CA SER A 228 15.40 3.07 8.72
C SER A 228 14.68 2.10 7.79
N GLY A 229 14.78 2.25 6.48
CA GLY A 229 14.09 1.38 5.53
C GLY A 229 14.44 1.65 4.08
N TRP A 230 13.88 0.83 3.20
CA TRP A 230 14.07 0.87 1.76
C TRP A 230 12.87 1.43 1.00
N VAL A 231 11.67 1.26 1.55
CA VAL A 231 10.43 1.82 0.99
C VAL A 231 9.77 2.68 2.05
N TYR A 232 9.61 3.96 1.75
CA TYR A 232 9.06 4.99 2.64
C TYR A 232 7.61 5.22 2.28
N HIS A 233 6.70 4.88 3.19
CA HIS A 233 5.26 4.96 3.00
C HIS A 233 4.68 6.12 3.80
N PHE A 234 4.20 7.14 3.10
CA PHE A 234 3.75 8.41 3.66
C PHE A 234 2.27 8.39 4.06
N ASN A 235 1.79 7.22 4.51
CA ASN A 235 0.43 7.06 5.03
C ASN A 235 0.27 7.71 6.40
N GLY A 236 -0.96 8.12 6.71
CA GLY A 236 -1.33 8.64 8.04
C GLY A 236 -0.66 9.96 8.42
N ILE A 237 -0.11 10.70 7.46
CA ILE A 237 0.46 12.03 7.69
C ILE A 237 -0.67 13.05 7.86
N PRO A 238 -0.66 13.88 8.92
CA PRO A 238 -1.64 14.94 9.11
C PRO A 238 -1.66 15.93 7.95
N ASN A 239 -2.83 16.50 7.67
CA ASN A 239 -2.97 17.54 6.65
C ASN A 239 -2.41 18.87 7.14
N HIS A 240 -1.08 18.97 7.21
CA HIS A 240 -0.39 20.19 7.59
C HIS A 240 -0.20 21.10 6.37
N PRO A 241 -0.38 22.45 6.46
CA PRO A 241 -0.26 23.37 5.33
C PRO A 241 1.10 23.28 4.61
N GLU A 242 2.19 23.15 5.37
CA GLU A 242 3.56 23.16 4.84
C GLU A 242 4.21 21.78 4.76
N ARG A 243 3.80 20.82 5.59
CA ARG A 243 4.45 19.51 5.74
C ARG A 243 3.46 18.37 5.58
N ASN A 244 2.73 18.38 4.48
CA ASN A 244 1.79 17.32 4.09
C ASN A 244 2.52 16.17 3.36
N VAL A 245 1.77 15.19 2.89
CA VAL A 245 2.27 14.04 2.12
C VAL A 245 3.12 14.50 0.92
N GLY A 246 2.63 15.48 0.14
CA GLY A 246 3.34 15.99 -1.03
C GLY A 246 4.71 16.57 -0.70
N TYR A 247 4.81 17.36 0.37
CA TYR A 247 6.08 17.91 0.85
C TYR A 247 7.11 16.82 1.16
N TRP A 248 6.68 15.78 1.90
CA TRP A 248 7.60 14.71 2.29
C TRP A 248 8.01 13.84 1.09
N MET A 249 7.09 13.53 0.20
CA MET A 249 7.39 12.76 -1.01
C MET A 249 8.34 13.50 -1.93
N GLU A 250 8.07 14.78 -2.22
CA GLU A 250 8.94 15.62 -3.05
C GLU A 250 10.36 15.68 -2.47
N ARG A 251 10.47 15.99 -1.18
CA ARG A 251 11.76 16.14 -0.51
C ARG A 251 12.56 14.85 -0.49
N THR A 252 11.89 13.72 -0.21
CA THR A 252 12.52 12.40 -0.22
C THR A 252 12.99 12.03 -1.62
N TYR A 253 12.14 12.23 -2.62
CA TYR A 253 12.50 11.94 -4.00
C TYR A 253 13.70 12.77 -4.46
N LYS A 254 13.66 14.09 -4.25
CA LYS A 254 14.76 14.99 -4.62
C LYS A 254 16.08 14.62 -3.95
N HIS A 255 16.04 14.19 -2.69
CA HIS A 255 17.24 13.74 -1.99
C HIS A 255 17.85 12.48 -2.60
N LEU A 256 17.01 11.51 -3.01
CA LEU A 256 17.44 10.21 -3.50
C LEU A 256 17.75 10.18 -5.01
N TYR A 257 17.02 10.95 -5.80
CA TYR A 257 17.02 10.87 -7.26
C TYR A 257 17.34 12.20 -7.97
N GLY A 258 17.38 13.33 -7.25
CA GLY A 258 17.45 14.67 -7.83
C GLY A 258 16.08 15.21 -8.24
N ASP A 259 16.09 16.27 -9.07
CA ASP A 259 14.83 16.84 -9.56
C ASP A 259 14.13 15.87 -10.53
N LEU A 260 12.79 15.92 -10.57
CA LEU A 260 12.03 15.22 -11.61
C LEU A 260 12.46 15.76 -12.97
N ASN A 261 12.96 14.88 -13.82
CA ASN A 261 13.15 15.23 -15.22
C ASN A 261 11.77 15.22 -15.89
N ASP A 262 11.41 16.33 -16.55
CA ASP A 262 10.18 16.52 -17.33
C ASP A 262 10.07 15.53 -18.50
#